data_f6cbd6b16ecdd0f3e0876c33a64a19a2
#
_entry.id   f6cbd6b16ecdd0f3e0876c33a64a19a2
#
_cell.length_a   1.000
_cell.length_b   1.000
_cell.length_c   1.000
_cell.angle_alpha   90.00
_cell.angle_beta   90.00
_cell.angle_gamma   90.00
#
_symmetry.space_group_name_H-M   'P 1'
#
loop_
_entity.id
_entity.type
_entity.pdbx_description
1 polymer ?
#
loop_
_entity_poly.entity_id
_entity_poly.type
_entity_poly.pdbx_seq_one_letter_code
_entity_poly.pdbx_strand_id
1 'polypeptide(L)'
;TVQDLTREVQLNAAQKRFISNVSHELRTPLFNIKSYVETLYDLGEQLTKDEQKEFLGVANSETDRLTRLVNDVLDLSKLESGRTIQLEALNIKEAMEQTLRNYKLNAEDKNVKLIINVENNLAFVLGNWDMLLQVLDNLVGNALKFSQEGGVINLKAYTWPDICIAAPVDVDNKAPHCEILSPMPKIRVEVSDTGCGISEIDQQRIFERFYRVEDSVHTEVGTGLGLSIVKGIVDKHGSEIRMASEPNTGTTFWFELPLE
;
A
#
# COMPACT_ATOMS: atom_id res chain seq x y z
N THR A 1 -12.48 -32.84 -10.38
CA THR A 1 -13.62 -32.35 -11.19
C THR A 1 -13.16 -31.28 -12.16
N VAL A 2 -13.92 -30.94 -13.21
CA VAL A 2 -13.56 -29.95 -14.24
C VAL A 2 -13.26 -28.56 -13.61
N GLN A 3 -13.97 -28.18 -12.56
CA GLN A 3 -13.76 -26.93 -11.82
C GLN A 3 -12.39 -26.86 -11.12
N ASP A 4 -11.88 -27.97 -10.59
CA ASP A 4 -10.58 -28.00 -9.91
C ASP A 4 -9.44 -27.84 -10.92
N LEU A 5 -9.56 -28.45 -12.11
CA LEU A 5 -8.58 -28.30 -13.19
C LEU A 5 -8.51 -26.87 -13.72
N THR A 6 -9.65 -26.18 -13.84
CA THR A 6 -9.69 -24.77 -14.30
C THR A 6 -9.01 -23.86 -13.28
N ARG A 7 -9.24 -24.08 -11.99
CA ARG A 7 -8.62 -23.32 -10.91
C ARG A 7 -7.11 -23.54 -10.86
N GLU A 8 -6.66 -24.78 -11.02
CA GLU A 8 -5.22 -25.12 -11.03
C GLU A 8 -4.51 -24.51 -12.25
N VAL A 9 -5.12 -24.53 -13.43
CA VAL A 9 -4.59 -23.90 -14.65
C VAL A 9 -4.50 -22.37 -14.47
N GLN A 10 -5.51 -21.74 -13.86
CA GLN A 10 -5.50 -20.31 -13.60
C GLN A 10 -4.42 -19.91 -12.58
N LEU A 11 -4.24 -20.67 -11.52
CA LEU A 11 -3.17 -20.46 -10.53
C LEU A 11 -1.78 -20.60 -11.16
N ASN A 12 -1.55 -21.63 -11.96
CA ASN A 12 -0.29 -21.81 -12.68
C ASN A 12 -0.01 -20.66 -13.67
N ALA A 13 -1.04 -20.20 -14.38
CA ALA A 13 -0.90 -19.07 -15.29
C ALA A 13 -0.60 -17.75 -14.55
N ALA A 14 -1.21 -17.51 -13.39
CA ALA A 14 -0.94 -16.37 -12.54
C ALA A 14 0.49 -16.41 -11.98
N GLN A 15 0.93 -17.57 -11.51
CA GLN A 15 2.28 -17.77 -10.99
C GLN A 15 3.36 -17.55 -12.08
N LYS A 16 3.14 -18.08 -13.28
CA LYS A 16 4.06 -17.86 -14.41
C LYS A 16 4.14 -16.39 -14.79
N ARG A 17 3.02 -15.70 -14.83
CA ARG A 17 2.99 -14.24 -15.08
C ARG A 17 3.73 -13.47 -13.99
N PHE A 18 3.53 -13.82 -12.73
CA PHE A 18 4.24 -13.21 -11.61
C PHE A 18 5.76 -13.35 -11.77
N ILE A 19 6.27 -14.58 -12.00
CA ILE A 19 7.71 -14.84 -12.20
C ILE A 19 8.26 -14.06 -13.40
N SER A 20 7.51 -14.02 -14.51
CA SER A 20 7.89 -13.26 -15.69
C SER A 20 8.01 -11.77 -15.40
N ASN A 21 7.01 -11.19 -14.72
CA ASN A 21 7.00 -9.77 -14.36
C ASN A 21 8.14 -9.43 -13.39
N VAL A 22 8.37 -10.24 -12.33
CA VAL A 22 9.52 -10.08 -11.43
C VAL A 22 10.83 -10.05 -12.23
N SER A 23 11.00 -11.00 -13.15
CA SER A 23 12.23 -11.11 -13.95
C SER A 23 12.44 -9.88 -14.84
N HIS A 24 11.38 -9.34 -15.40
CA HIS A 24 11.44 -8.11 -16.20
C HIS A 24 11.76 -6.88 -15.36
N GLU A 25 11.04 -6.71 -14.22
CA GLU A 25 11.24 -5.57 -13.32
C GLU A 25 12.60 -5.58 -12.62
N LEU A 26 13.23 -6.75 -12.43
CA LEU A 26 14.61 -6.86 -11.93
C LEU A 26 15.65 -6.56 -13.01
N ARG A 27 15.40 -6.94 -14.26
CA ARG A 27 16.38 -6.81 -15.36
C ARG A 27 16.67 -5.35 -15.70
N THR A 28 15.64 -4.51 -15.73
CA THR A 28 15.77 -3.09 -16.13
C THR A 28 16.72 -2.30 -15.22
N PRO A 29 16.49 -2.25 -13.88
CA PRO A 29 17.42 -1.53 -13.00
C PRO A 29 18.82 -2.14 -13.01
N LEU A 30 18.94 -3.46 -13.08
CA LEU A 30 20.24 -4.12 -13.14
C LEU A 30 21.03 -3.73 -14.41
N PHE A 31 20.34 -3.65 -15.55
CA PHE A 31 20.95 -3.19 -16.81
C PHE A 31 21.38 -1.73 -16.71
N ASN A 32 20.55 -0.86 -16.14
CA ASN A 32 20.89 0.55 -15.95
C ASN A 32 22.11 0.71 -15.04
N ILE A 33 22.12 0.06 -13.87
CA ILE A 33 23.28 0.08 -12.97
C ILE A 33 24.54 -0.35 -13.71
N LYS A 34 24.47 -1.48 -14.42
CA LYS A 34 25.60 -2.01 -15.17
C LYS A 34 26.09 -1.00 -16.20
N SER A 35 25.21 -0.43 -17.01
CA SER A 35 25.56 0.53 -18.05
C SER A 35 26.26 1.78 -17.50
N TYR A 36 25.74 2.37 -16.42
CA TYR A 36 26.35 3.55 -15.80
C TYR A 36 27.70 3.23 -15.16
N VAL A 37 27.82 2.07 -14.51
CA VAL A 37 29.12 1.62 -13.94
C VAL A 37 30.14 1.34 -15.01
N GLU A 38 29.77 0.68 -16.13
CA GLU A 38 30.65 0.45 -17.28
C GLU A 38 31.12 1.78 -17.92
N THR A 39 30.18 2.73 -18.09
CA THR A 39 30.52 4.06 -18.61
C THR A 39 31.51 4.80 -17.69
N LEU A 40 31.31 4.73 -16.38
CA LEU A 40 32.24 5.31 -15.41
C LEU A 40 33.63 4.61 -15.43
N TYR A 41 33.62 3.29 -15.62
CA TYR A 41 34.86 2.51 -15.68
C TYR A 41 35.65 2.80 -16.94
N ASP A 42 35.00 2.84 -18.11
CA ASP A 42 35.68 2.96 -19.41
C ASP A 42 36.03 4.42 -19.77
N LEU A 43 35.17 5.38 -19.38
CA LEU A 43 35.24 6.78 -19.78
C LEU A 43 35.43 7.74 -18.61
N GLY A 44 35.63 7.25 -17.38
CA GLY A 44 35.64 8.08 -16.17
C GLY A 44 36.65 9.21 -16.21
N GLU A 45 37.84 8.99 -16.81
CA GLU A 45 38.86 10.05 -16.95
C GLU A 45 38.45 11.16 -17.95
N GLN A 46 37.50 10.88 -18.84
CA GLN A 46 37.02 11.82 -19.87
C GLN A 46 35.75 12.59 -19.37
N LEU A 47 35.13 12.10 -18.33
CA LEU A 47 33.93 12.70 -17.75
C LEU A 47 34.31 13.78 -16.74
N THR A 48 33.52 14.84 -16.70
CA THR A 48 33.60 15.84 -15.64
C THR A 48 33.18 15.25 -14.31
N LYS A 49 33.58 15.89 -13.20
CA LYS A 49 33.17 15.44 -11.85
C LYS A 49 31.65 15.49 -11.65
N ASP A 50 30.96 16.42 -12.30
CA ASP A 50 29.51 16.56 -12.21
C ASP A 50 28.81 15.40 -12.96
N GLU A 51 29.26 15.04 -14.16
CA GLU A 51 28.77 13.88 -14.91
C GLU A 51 29.03 12.55 -14.17
N GLN A 52 30.23 12.39 -13.59
CA GLN A 52 30.51 11.22 -12.75
C GLN A 52 29.57 11.14 -11.57
N LYS A 53 29.28 12.25 -10.90
CA LYS A 53 28.34 12.32 -9.76
C LYS A 53 26.91 12.00 -10.19
N GLU A 54 26.49 12.51 -11.34
CA GLU A 54 25.18 12.22 -11.92
C GLU A 54 25.01 10.73 -12.19
N PHE A 55 25.99 10.09 -12.87
CA PHE A 55 25.93 8.66 -13.17
C PHE A 55 25.95 7.78 -11.92
N LEU A 56 26.76 8.14 -10.92
CA LEU A 56 26.73 7.47 -9.61
C LEU A 56 25.40 7.66 -8.92
N GLY A 57 24.79 8.83 -9.01
CA GLY A 57 23.46 9.12 -8.47
C GLY A 57 22.37 8.24 -9.08
N VAL A 58 22.39 8.07 -10.41
CA VAL A 58 21.46 7.18 -11.11
C VAL A 58 21.69 5.72 -10.72
N ALA A 59 22.95 5.25 -10.71
CA ALA A 59 23.26 3.88 -10.31
C ALA A 59 22.82 3.60 -8.86
N ASN A 60 22.98 4.56 -7.95
CA ASN A 60 22.53 4.43 -6.57
C ASN A 60 21.01 4.37 -6.47
N SER A 61 20.28 5.24 -7.18
CA SER A 61 18.82 5.26 -7.18
C SER A 61 18.21 3.97 -7.75
N GLU A 62 18.82 3.39 -8.79
CA GLU A 62 18.41 2.11 -9.33
C GLU A 62 18.73 0.93 -8.39
N THR A 63 19.80 1.04 -7.59
CA THR A 63 20.12 0.06 -6.55
C THR A 63 19.06 0.09 -5.43
N ASP A 64 18.64 1.28 -4.99
CA ASP A 64 17.56 1.43 -4.01
C ASP A 64 16.22 0.90 -4.53
N ARG A 65 15.95 1.12 -5.82
CA ARG A 65 14.78 0.56 -6.49
C ARG A 65 14.81 -0.97 -6.51
N LEU A 66 15.93 -1.54 -6.88
CA LEU A 66 16.11 -2.99 -6.92
C LEU A 66 15.95 -3.62 -5.53
N THR A 67 16.50 -2.99 -4.51
CA THR A 67 16.37 -3.43 -3.11
C THR A 67 14.92 -3.43 -2.66
N ARG A 68 14.16 -2.37 -2.96
CA ARG A 68 12.73 -2.32 -2.67
C ARG A 68 11.96 -3.43 -3.37
N LEU A 69 12.21 -3.66 -4.66
CA LEU A 69 11.54 -4.70 -5.43
C LEU A 69 11.81 -6.10 -4.86
N VAL A 70 13.05 -6.40 -4.46
CA VAL A 70 13.40 -7.68 -3.83
C VAL A 70 12.65 -7.85 -2.51
N ASN A 71 12.62 -6.82 -1.67
CA ASN A 71 11.88 -6.86 -0.40
C ASN A 71 10.38 -7.06 -0.63
N ASP A 72 9.78 -6.35 -1.57
CA ASP A 72 8.35 -6.49 -1.93
C ASP A 72 8.01 -7.92 -2.37
N VAL A 73 8.88 -8.55 -3.18
CA VAL A 73 8.72 -9.95 -3.63
C VAL A 73 8.83 -10.92 -2.46
N LEU A 74 9.80 -10.71 -1.55
CA LEU A 74 9.96 -11.54 -0.35
C LEU A 74 8.75 -11.41 0.59
N ASP A 75 8.21 -10.22 0.76
CA ASP A 75 7.04 -9.97 1.61
C ASP A 75 5.79 -10.60 1.02
N LEU A 76 5.57 -10.50 -0.30
CA LEU A 76 4.50 -11.24 -0.97
C LEU A 76 4.64 -12.74 -0.78
N SER A 77 5.85 -13.28 -0.89
CA SER A 77 6.11 -14.71 -0.68
C SER A 77 5.77 -15.15 0.75
N LYS A 78 6.11 -14.31 1.76
CA LYS A 78 5.74 -14.56 3.18
C LYS A 78 4.22 -14.51 3.36
N LEU A 79 3.54 -13.53 2.75
CA LEU A 79 2.09 -13.41 2.82
C LEU A 79 1.37 -14.63 2.22
N GLU A 80 1.91 -15.21 1.14
CA GLU A 80 1.35 -16.39 0.47
C GLU A 80 1.66 -17.72 1.18
N SER A 81 2.70 -17.76 2.00
CA SER A 81 3.18 -19.00 2.64
C SER A 81 2.21 -19.68 3.62
N GLY A 82 0.99 -19.16 3.79
CA GLY A 82 -0.03 -19.71 4.69
C GLY A 82 0.32 -19.64 6.17
N ARG A 83 1.45 -19.01 6.54
CA ARG A 83 1.83 -18.86 7.95
C ARG A 83 0.83 -17.98 8.67
N THR A 84 0.41 -18.43 9.84
CA THR A 84 -0.37 -17.59 10.77
C THR A 84 0.51 -16.45 11.28
N ILE A 85 -0.05 -15.25 11.29
CA ILE A 85 0.61 -14.08 11.88
C ILE A 85 0.30 -14.07 13.38
N GLN A 86 1.27 -13.62 14.17
CA GLN A 86 1.03 -13.32 15.57
C GLN A 86 0.39 -11.93 15.64
N LEU A 87 -0.79 -11.87 16.24
CA LEU A 87 -1.49 -10.63 16.52
C LEU A 87 -1.32 -10.29 18.00
N GLU A 88 -0.98 -9.04 18.27
CA GLU A 88 -0.79 -8.48 19.60
C GLU A 88 -1.62 -7.22 19.74
N ALA A 89 -1.95 -6.86 21.00
CA ALA A 89 -2.58 -5.58 21.28
C ALA A 89 -1.60 -4.44 20.99
N LEU A 90 -1.96 -3.55 20.11
CA LEU A 90 -1.11 -2.42 19.73
C LEU A 90 -1.87 -1.10 19.65
N ASN A 91 -1.15 -0.02 19.88
CA ASN A 91 -1.66 1.33 19.75
C ASN A 91 -1.43 1.83 18.32
N ILE A 92 -2.50 1.87 17.53
CA ILE A 92 -2.41 2.30 16.12
C ILE A 92 -1.92 3.74 15.96
N LYS A 93 -2.16 4.61 16.95
CA LYS A 93 -1.67 5.98 16.95
C LYS A 93 -0.14 6.04 16.91
N GLU A 94 0.53 5.18 17.69
CA GLU A 94 2.00 5.12 17.72
C GLU A 94 2.57 4.71 16.36
N ALA A 95 1.94 3.72 15.70
CA ALA A 95 2.34 3.30 14.35
C ALA A 95 2.17 4.46 13.33
N MET A 96 1.05 5.18 13.38
CA MET A 96 0.81 6.34 12.52
C MET A 96 1.81 7.46 12.76
N GLU A 97 2.11 7.78 14.03
CA GLU A 97 3.11 8.79 14.39
C GLU A 97 4.53 8.39 13.93
N GLN A 98 4.86 7.10 14.02
CA GLN A 98 6.14 6.61 13.52
C GLN A 98 6.25 6.76 12.00
N THR A 99 5.23 6.36 11.26
CA THR A 99 5.17 6.55 9.80
C THR A 99 5.33 8.03 9.43
N LEU A 100 4.61 8.94 10.10
CA LEU A 100 4.74 10.37 9.80
C LEU A 100 6.15 10.90 10.11
N ARG A 101 6.81 10.42 11.15
CA ARG A 101 8.22 10.78 11.41
C ARG A 101 9.14 10.35 10.28
N ASN A 102 8.92 9.14 9.72
CA ASN A 102 9.72 8.61 8.61
C ASN A 102 9.59 9.45 7.33
N TYR A 103 8.38 9.98 7.06
CA TYR A 103 8.10 10.74 5.83
C TYR A 103 8.21 12.26 5.98
N LYS A 104 8.55 12.77 7.17
CA LYS A 104 8.56 14.21 7.46
C LYS A 104 9.45 15.00 6.50
N LEU A 105 10.70 14.59 6.32
CA LEU A 105 11.64 15.26 5.44
C LEU A 105 11.18 15.24 3.98
N ASN A 106 10.76 14.09 3.49
CA ASN A 106 10.27 13.94 2.12
C ASN A 106 9.03 14.82 1.85
N ALA A 107 8.16 14.97 2.86
CA ALA A 107 6.99 15.83 2.77
C ALA A 107 7.37 17.31 2.80
N GLU A 108 8.34 17.70 3.64
CA GLU A 108 8.88 19.05 3.67
C GLU A 108 9.55 19.42 2.34
N ASP A 109 10.37 18.54 1.76
CA ASP A 109 11.03 18.74 0.47
C ASP A 109 10.02 18.93 -0.68
N LYS A 110 8.87 18.24 -0.61
CA LYS A 110 7.79 18.36 -1.60
C LYS A 110 6.74 19.42 -1.24
N ASN A 111 6.92 20.13 -0.15
CA ASN A 111 5.96 21.12 0.40
C ASN A 111 4.54 20.52 0.61
N VAL A 112 4.47 19.24 1.06
CA VAL A 112 3.22 18.52 1.36
C VAL A 112 2.98 18.54 2.87
N LYS A 113 1.75 18.85 3.28
CA LYS A 113 1.37 18.89 4.70
C LYS A 113 0.92 17.51 5.18
N LEU A 114 1.58 16.99 6.22
CA LEU A 114 1.17 15.77 6.92
C LEU A 114 0.29 16.13 8.14
N ILE A 115 -0.87 15.50 8.25
CA ILE A 115 -1.82 15.72 9.35
C ILE A 115 -2.18 14.36 9.97
N ILE A 116 -2.28 14.31 11.29
CA ILE A 116 -2.78 13.15 12.03
C ILE A 116 -3.98 13.55 12.87
N ASN A 117 -5.05 12.79 12.75
CA ASN A 117 -6.30 12.98 13.47
C ASN A 117 -6.73 11.64 14.08
N VAL A 118 -6.40 11.43 15.34
CA VAL A 118 -6.76 10.20 16.07
C VAL A 118 -7.77 10.56 17.15
N GLU A 119 -8.84 9.78 17.23
CA GLU A 119 -9.84 9.90 18.28
C GLU A 119 -9.20 9.78 19.67
N ASN A 120 -9.67 10.61 20.60
CA ASN A 120 -9.17 10.55 21.98
C ASN A 120 -9.55 9.23 22.64
N ASN A 121 -8.61 8.63 23.38
CA ASN A 121 -8.80 7.36 24.09
C ASN A 121 -9.16 6.17 23.16
N LEU A 122 -8.60 6.16 21.94
CA LEU A 122 -8.79 5.04 21.03
C LEU A 122 -8.30 3.73 21.68
N ALA A 123 -9.11 2.68 21.60
CA ALA A 123 -8.75 1.38 22.17
C ALA A 123 -7.57 0.73 21.42
N PHE A 124 -6.96 -0.28 22.04
CA PHE A 124 -5.95 -1.09 21.38
C PHE A 124 -6.60 -1.96 20.29
N VAL A 125 -5.85 -2.19 19.21
CA VAL A 125 -6.26 -3.08 18.13
C VAL A 125 -5.45 -4.36 18.15
N LEU A 126 -6.03 -5.47 17.72
CA LEU A 126 -5.29 -6.69 17.47
C LEU A 126 -4.60 -6.61 16.10
N GLY A 127 -3.27 -6.63 16.09
CA GLY A 127 -2.51 -6.53 14.86
C GLY A 127 -1.05 -6.97 15.01
N ASN A 128 -0.37 -7.05 13.89
CA ASN A 128 1.08 -7.23 13.84
C ASN A 128 1.73 -5.88 13.54
N TRP A 129 2.61 -5.44 14.43
CA TRP A 129 3.23 -4.12 14.38
C TRP A 129 3.94 -3.85 13.06
N ASP A 130 4.85 -4.74 12.66
CA ASP A 130 5.68 -4.54 11.47
C ASP A 130 4.83 -4.52 10.18
N MET A 131 3.84 -5.40 10.13
CA MET A 131 2.93 -5.45 8.98
C MET A 131 2.04 -4.21 8.89
N LEU A 132 1.52 -3.69 10.01
CA LEU A 132 0.71 -2.46 10.01
C LEU A 132 1.55 -1.23 9.70
N LEU A 133 2.79 -1.15 10.17
CA LEU A 133 3.73 -0.13 9.71
C LEU A 133 3.94 -0.21 8.20
N GLN A 134 4.13 -1.41 7.65
CA GLN A 134 4.30 -1.59 6.21
C GLN A 134 3.06 -1.16 5.41
N VAL A 135 1.84 -1.40 5.93
CA VAL A 135 0.60 -0.87 5.33
C VAL A 135 0.62 0.65 5.29
N LEU A 136 0.90 1.28 6.43
CA LEU A 136 0.94 2.74 6.55
C LEU A 136 2.03 3.35 5.66
N ASP A 137 3.23 2.76 5.65
CA ASP A 137 4.35 3.22 4.81
C ASP A 137 4.02 3.13 3.32
N ASN A 138 3.38 2.05 2.86
CA ASN A 138 2.94 1.92 1.48
C ASN A 138 1.86 2.95 1.11
N LEU A 139 0.87 3.17 1.99
CA LEU A 139 -0.20 4.12 1.72
C LEU A 139 0.28 5.57 1.77
N VAL A 140 1.08 5.94 2.79
CA VAL A 140 1.64 7.30 2.92
C VAL A 140 2.67 7.58 1.81
N GLY A 141 3.51 6.59 1.48
CA GLY A 141 4.46 6.69 0.39
C GLY A 141 3.76 6.93 -0.96
N ASN A 142 2.67 6.21 -1.24
CA ASN A 142 1.85 6.45 -2.43
C ASN A 142 1.18 7.83 -2.38
N ALA A 143 0.58 8.20 -1.25
CA ALA A 143 -0.04 9.51 -1.08
C ALA A 143 0.96 10.65 -1.34
N LEU A 144 2.19 10.55 -0.80
CA LEU A 144 3.22 11.54 -1.02
C LEU A 144 3.69 11.57 -2.48
N LYS A 145 3.84 10.39 -3.07
CA LYS A 145 4.25 10.24 -4.47
C LYS A 145 3.30 10.96 -5.41
N PHE A 146 2.00 10.76 -5.27
CA PHE A 146 0.96 11.27 -6.17
C PHE A 146 0.36 12.60 -5.75
N SER A 147 0.69 13.14 -4.57
CA SER A 147 0.33 14.50 -4.18
C SER A 147 1.11 15.53 -4.98
N GLN A 148 0.45 16.64 -5.29
CA GLN A 148 1.09 17.82 -5.85
C GLN A 148 1.76 18.65 -4.77
N GLU A 149 2.64 19.58 -5.15
CA GLU A 149 3.21 20.58 -4.26
C GLU A 149 2.09 21.38 -3.56
N GLY A 150 2.21 21.59 -2.26
CA GLY A 150 1.16 22.24 -1.44
C GLY A 150 0.01 21.31 -1.06
N GLY A 151 0.06 20.03 -1.44
CA GLY A 151 -0.95 19.04 -1.11
C GLY A 151 -1.02 18.70 0.39
N VAL A 152 -2.04 17.93 0.75
CA VAL A 152 -2.29 17.50 2.12
C VAL A 152 -2.45 16.00 2.17
N ILE A 153 -1.77 15.35 3.12
CA ILE A 153 -1.97 13.94 3.46
C ILE A 153 -2.48 13.88 4.89
N ASN A 154 -3.62 13.22 5.09
CA ASN A 154 -4.28 13.15 6.37
C ASN A 154 -4.49 11.69 6.79
N LEU A 155 -3.92 11.31 7.93
CA LEU A 155 -4.11 10.02 8.57
C LEU A 155 -5.18 10.17 9.66
N LYS A 156 -6.21 9.30 9.63
CA LYS A 156 -7.26 9.27 10.65
C LYS A 156 -7.37 7.89 11.25
N ALA A 157 -7.67 7.84 12.55
CA ALA A 157 -8.07 6.62 13.23
C ALA A 157 -9.20 6.94 14.22
N TYR A 158 -10.29 6.19 14.15
CA TYR A 158 -11.47 6.41 14.98
C TYR A 158 -12.30 5.14 15.11
N THR A 159 -13.13 5.10 16.16
CA THR A 159 -14.06 4.02 16.38
C THR A 159 -15.15 4.04 15.30
N TRP A 160 -15.29 2.95 14.57
CA TRP A 160 -16.31 2.79 13.53
C TRP A 160 -17.44 1.93 14.07
N PRO A 161 -18.66 2.47 14.18
CA PRO A 161 -19.81 1.69 14.56
C PRO A 161 -20.20 0.77 13.40
N ASP A 162 -20.26 -0.53 13.65
CA ASP A 162 -21.02 -1.42 12.77
C ASP A 162 -22.50 -1.04 12.90
N ILE A 163 -23.07 -0.41 11.89
CA ILE A 163 -24.49 -0.06 11.88
C ILE A 163 -25.28 -1.34 11.61
N CYS A 164 -25.96 -1.87 12.63
CA CYS A 164 -27.09 -2.77 12.38
C CYS A 164 -28.15 -2.02 11.56
N ILE A 165 -28.23 -2.28 10.26
CA ILE A 165 -29.42 -1.91 9.50
C ILE A 165 -30.54 -2.80 10.04
N ALA A 166 -31.40 -2.24 10.87
CA ALA A 166 -32.63 -2.90 11.27
C ALA A 166 -33.40 -3.29 10.00
N ALA A 167 -33.60 -4.58 9.79
CA ALA A 167 -34.49 -5.03 8.73
C ALA A 167 -35.87 -4.40 8.90
N PRO A 168 -36.58 -4.06 7.81
CA PRO A 168 -37.91 -3.45 7.91
C PRO A 168 -38.83 -4.38 8.71
N VAL A 169 -39.50 -3.82 9.71
CA VAL A 169 -40.47 -4.52 10.56
C VAL A 169 -41.61 -4.96 9.68
N ASP A 170 -41.79 -6.26 9.52
CA ASP A 170 -43.02 -6.82 8.93
C ASP A 170 -44.18 -6.65 9.91
N VAL A 171 -45.34 -6.23 9.42
CA VAL A 171 -46.43 -5.64 10.17
C VAL A 171 -47.27 -6.66 10.95
N ASP A 172 -46.92 -7.94 10.97
CA ASP A 172 -47.64 -9.00 11.66
C ASP A 172 -46.89 -9.47 12.93
N ASN A 173 -46.98 -8.68 13.92
CA ASN A 173 -46.94 -8.85 15.40
C ASN A 173 -46.57 -10.24 15.95
N LYS A 174 -45.38 -10.77 15.65
CA LYS A 174 -44.66 -11.71 16.50
C LYS A 174 -43.33 -11.10 16.83
N ALA A 175 -43.06 -10.91 18.14
CA ALA A 175 -41.87 -10.27 18.64
C ALA A 175 -40.64 -10.75 17.87
N PRO A 176 -39.91 -9.86 17.19
CA PRO A 176 -38.66 -10.25 16.56
C PRO A 176 -37.68 -10.60 17.69
N HIS A 177 -37.28 -11.85 17.79
CA HIS A 177 -35.99 -12.14 18.40
C HIS A 177 -34.95 -11.44 17.54
N CYS A 178 -34.69 -10.18 17.81
CA CYS A 178 -33.49 -9.51 17.40
C CYS A 178 -32.38 -10.22 18.18
N GLU A 179 -31.77 -11.25 17.61
CA GLU A 179 -30.41 -11.57 17.97
C GLU A 179 -29.60 -10.35 17.54
N ILE A 180 -29.44 -9.44 18.46
CA ILE A 180 -28.45 -8.38 18.41
C ILE A 180 -27.12 -9.13 18.50
N LEU A 181 -26.63 -9.64 17.37
CA LEU A 181 -25.22 -9.75 17.15
C LEU A 181 -24.72 -8.30 17.21
N SER A 182 -24.42 -7.86 18.42
CA SER A 182 -23.74 -6.57 18.61
C SER A 182 -22.46 -6.65 17.77
N PRO A 183 -22.39 -5.94 16.64
CA PRO A 183 -21.17 -5.91 15.89
C PRO A 183 -20.13 -5.31 16.83
N MET A 184 -19.04 -6.04 17.03
CA MET A 184 -17.96 -5.52 17.85
C MET A 184 -17.43 -4.27 17.19
N PRO A 185 -17.35 -3.15 17.91
CA PRO A 185 -16.81 -1.93 17.33
C PRO A 185 -15.41 -2.21 16.78
N LYS A 186 -15.11 -1.61 15.65
CA LYS A 186 -13.80 -1.71 14.99
C LYS A 186 -13.13 -0.35 14.98
N ILE A 187 -11.84 -0.31 14.82
CA ILE A 187 -11.12 0.92 14.56
C ILE A 187 -10.91 1.03 13.06
N ARG A 188 -11.44 2.10 12.46
CA ARG A 188 -11.15 2.45 11.09
C ARG A 188 -9.90 3.31 11.02
N VAL A 189 -8.99 2.91 10.15
CA VAL A 189 -7.77 3.64 9.81
C VAL A 189 -7.90 4.14 8.39
N GLU A 190 -7.72 5.43 8.18
CA GLU A 190 -7.82 6.09 6.87
C GLU A 190 -6.52 6.84 6.55
N VAL A 191 -6.10 6.75 5.29
CA VAL A 191 -5.06 7.60 4.69
C VAL A 191 -5.66 8.30 3.49
N SER A 192 -5.75 9.61 3.54
CA SER A 192 -6.29 10.45 2.46
C SER A 192 -5.26 11.42 1.94
N ASP A 193 -5.25 11.64 0.64
CA ASP A 193 -4.42 12.63 -0.05
C ASP A 193 -5.27 13.54 -0.95
N THR A 194 -4.69 14.68 -1.32
CA THR A 194 -5.24 15.62 -2.29
C THR A 194 -4.49 15.54 -3.63
N GLY A 195 -4.15 14.33 -4.05
CA GLY A 195 -3.37 14.06 -5.26
C GLY A 195 -4.20 14.01 -6.53
N CYS A 196 -3.63 13.41 -7.58
CA CYS A 196 -4.25 13.32 -8.90
C CYS A 196 -5.51 12.43 -8.94
N GLY A 197 -5.77 11.65 -7.89
CA GLY A 197 -6.86 10.68 -7.87
C GLY A 197 -6.63 9.50 -8.84
N ILE A 198 -7.63 8.62 -8.91
CA ILE A 198 -7.56 7.36 -9.67
C ILE A 198 -8.85 7.22 -10.48
N SER A 199 -8.73 6.91 -11.77
CA SER A 199 -9.89 6.69 -12.65
C SER A 199 -10.71 5.46 -12.23
N GLU A 200 -12.00 5.42 -12.52
CA GLU A 200 -12.88 4.28 -12.19
C GLU A 200 -12.37 2.95 -12.77
N ILE A 201 -11.77 2.99 -13.97
CA ILE A 201 -11.20 1.81 -14.63
C ILE A 201 -10.02 1.26 -13.84
N ASP A 202 -9.14 2.16 -13.38
CA ASP A 202 -7.95 1.80 -12.65
C ASP A 202 -8.27 1.34 -11.22
N GLN A 203 -9.29 1.93 -10.57
CA GLN A 203 -9.72 1.57 -9.21
C GLN A 203 -10.00 0.07 -9.05
N GLN A 204 -10.48 -0.59 -10.10
CA GLN A 204 -10.74 -2.03 -10.08
C GLN A 204 -9.47 -2.86 -10.08
N ARG A 205 -8.35 -2.30 -10.51
CA ARG A 205 -7.11 -3.02 -10.82
C ARG A 205 -5.91 -2.64 -9.94
N ILE A 206 -5.97 -1.51 -9.24
CA ILE A 206 -4.82 -1.00 -8.47
C ILE A 206 -4.27 -1.97 -7.40
N PHE A 207 -5.07 -2.96 -6.98
CA PHE A 207 -4.64 -4.01 -6.06
C PHE A 207 -4.08 -5.25 -6.77
N GLU A 208 -4.08 -5.27 -8.12
CA GLU A 208 -3.42 -6.30 -8.90
C GLU A 208 -1.89 -6.13 -8.81
N ARG A 209 -1.16 -7.23 -8.82
CA ARG A 209 0.32 -7.21 -8.78
C ARG A 209 0.89 -6.63 -10.06
N PHE A 210 1.88 -5.77 -9.94
CA PHE A 210 2.55 -5.07 -11.04
C PHE A 210 1.64 -4.14 -11.84
N TYR A 211 0.42 -3.90 -11.36
CA TYR A 211 -0.44 -2.94 -12.03
C TYR A 211 0.04 -1.50 -11.77
N ARG A 212 0.05 -0.72 -12.81
CA ARG A 212 0.40 0.71 -12.79
C ARG A 212 -0.53 1.45 -13.72
N VAL A 213 -0.96 2.63 -13.32
CA VAL A 213 -1.74 3.53 -14.17
C VAL A 213 -0.82 4.09 -15.26
N GLU A 214 -1.14 3.87 -16.53
CA GLU A 214 -0.27 4.21 -17.67
C GLU A 214 -0.08 5.72 -17.87
N ASP A 215 -1.06 6.52 -17.46
CA ASP A 215 -1.05 7.98 -17.63
C ASP A 215 -0.20 8.75 -16.61
N SER A 216 0.41 8.09 -15.65
CA SER A 216 1.42 8.70 -14.79
C SER A 216 2.69 8.96 -15.61
N VAL A 217 2.57 9.94 -16.50
CA VAL A 217 3.61 10.46 -17.38
C VAL A 217 4.83 10.82 -16.54
N HIS A 218 5.90 10.08 -16.79
CA HIS A 218 7.27 10.46 -16.50
C HIS A 218 7.57 10.79 -15.04
N THR A 219 8.13 9.81 -14.36
CA THR A 219 9.23 10.00 -13.42
C THR A 219 9.18 9.21 -12.11
N GLU A 220 8.03 8.79 -11.57
CA GLU A 220 8.11 8.13 -10.28
C GLU A 220 7.95 6.62 -10.36
N VAL A 221 9.08 5.98 -10.23
CA VAL A 221 9.27 4.54 -10.31
C VAL A 221 8.67 3.84 -9.09
N GLY A 222 7.55 3.14 -9.28
CA GLY A 222 7.02 2.19 -8.30
C GLY A 222 7.13 0.76 -8.80
N THR A 223 7.16 -0.20 -7.88
CA THR A 223 7.22 -1.64 -8.21
C THR A 223 5.88 -2.19 -8.72
N GLY A 224 4.77 -1.50 -8.44
CA GLY A 224 3.41 -2.01 -8.66
C GLY A 224 3.00 -3.12 -7.70
N LEU A 225 3.79 -3.36 -6.64
CA LEU A 225 3.53 -4.39 -5.64
C LEU A 225 2.96 -3.84 -4.33
N GLY A 226 3.21 -2.58 -3.99
CA GLY A 226 2.88 -1.99 -2.69
C GLY A 226 1.40 -2.13 -2.31
N LEU A 227 0.45 -1.80 -3.19
CA LEU A 227 -0.98 -1.94 -2.88
C LEU A 227 -1.43 -3.41 -2.82
N SER A 228 -0.82 -4.31 -3.56
CA SER A 228 -1.09 -5.75 -3.43
C SER A 228 -0.55 -6.32 -2.11
N ILE A 229 0.55 -5.79 -1.59
CA ILE A 229 1.08 -6.09 -0.26
C ILE A 229 0.14 -5.56 0.82
N VAL A 230 -0.31 -4.30 0.70
CA VAL A 230 -1.32 -3.71 1.60
C VAL A 230 -2.54 -4.60 1.70
N LYS A 231 -3.11 -5.01 0.55
CA LYS A 231 -4.25 -5.92 0.52
C LYS A 231 -3.95 -7.23 1.24
N GLY A 232 -2.84 -7.88 0.93
CA GLY A 232 -2.47 -9.16 1.56
C GLY A 232 -2.29 -9.06 3.07
N ILE A 233 -1.74 -7.96 3.57
CA ILE A 233 -1.58 -7.71 5.00
C ILE A 233 -2.94 -7.47 5.67
N VAL A 234 -3.76 -6.61 5.10
CA VAL A 234 -5.10 -6.29 5.62
C VAL A 234 -5.99 -7.54 5.63
N ASP A 235 -5.95 -8.36 4.58
CA ASP A 235 -6.66 -9.65 4.51
C ASP A 235 -6.20 -10.61 5.63
N LYS A 236 -4.89 -10.64 5.96
CA LYS A 236 -4.37 -11.44 7.08
C LYS A 236 -4.81 -10.94 8.46
N HIS A 237 -5.17 -9.67 8.58
CA HIS A 237 -5.77 -9.11 9.79
C HIS A 237 -7.30 -9.29 9.85
N GLY A 238 -7.89 -10.08 8.93
CA GLY A 238 -9.32 -10.33 8.87
C GLY A 238 -10.14 -9.11 8.46
N SER A 239 -9.53 -8.20 7.73
CA SER A 239 -10.15 -6.96 7.25
C SER A 239 -10.09 -6.87 5.73
N GLU A 240 -10.72 -5.83 5.18
CA GLU A 240 -10.73 -5.52 3.76
C GLU A 240 -10.23 -4.10 3.54
N ILE A 241 -9.26 -3.93 2.64
CA ILE A 241 -8.85 -2.59 2.20
C ILE A 241 -9.85 -2.05 1.19
N ARG A 242 -10.34 -0.86 1.44
CA ARG A 242 -11.28 -0.13 0.59
C ARG A 242 -10.71 1.22 0.19
N MET A 243 -11.30 1.81 -0.84
CA MET A 243 -10.91 3.12 -1.31
C MET A 243 -12.09 3.92 -1.86
N ALA A 244 -11.92 5.24 -1.85
CA ALA A 244 -12.71 6.20 -2.62
C ALA A 244 -11.73 7.16 -3.28
N SER A 245 -11.92 7.42 -4.57
CA SER A 245 -11.06 8.33 -5.33
C SER A 245 -11.82 9.02 -6.44
N GLU A 246 -11.46 10.25 -6.67
CA GLU A 246 -11.99 11.07 -7.76
C GLU A 246 -10.81 11.74 -8.49
N PRO A 247 -10.72 11.62 -9.83
CA PRO A 247 -9.67 12.25 -10.60
C PRO A 247 -9.53 13.75 -10.28
N ASN A 248 -8.30 14.19 -10.08
CA ASN A 248 -7.91 15.57 -9.73
C ASN A 248 -8.43 16.08 -8.36
N THR A 249 -9.01 15.22 -7.53
CA THR A 249 -9.49 15.56 -6.18
C THR A 249 -8.65 14.91 -5.10
N GLY A 250 -8.28 13.63 -5.31
CA GLY A 250 -7.45 12.85 -4.41
C GLY A 250 -7.98 11.44 -4.17
N THR A 251 -7.33 10.76 -3.25
CA THR A 251 -7.66 9.37 -2.89
C THR A 251 -7.74 9.19 -1.39
N THR A 252 -8.67 8.37 -0.93
CA THR A 252 -8.77 7.91 0.45
C THR A 252 -8.77 6.39 0.46
N PHE A 253 -7.82 5.79 1.16
CA PHE A 253 -7.79 4.37 1.46
C PHE A 253 -8.17 4.15 2.91
N TRP A 254 -8.92 3.09 3.22
CA TRP A 254 -9.25 2.73 4.60
C TRP A 254 -9.39 1.23 4.80
N PHE A 255 -9.18 0.81 6.03
CA PHE A 255 -9.42 -0.55 6.51
C PHE A 255 -9.85 -0.53 7.98
N GLU A 256 -10.38 -1.64 8.47
CA GLU A 256 -10.94 -1.74 9.81
C GLU A 256 -10.24 -2.83 10.59
N LEU A 257 -9.78 -2.51 11.79
CA LEU A 257 -9.09 -3.45 12.68
C LEU A 257 -10.02 -3.85 13.83
N PRO A 258 -10.05 -5.12 14.23
CA PRO A 258 -10.77 -5.55 15.41
C PRO A 258 -10.14 -4.95 16.68
N LEU A 259 -10.96 -4.67 17.68
CA LEU A 259 -10.49 -4.33 19.01
C LEU A 259 -9.90 -5.57 19.70
N GLU A 260 -9.03 -5.31 20.69
CA GLU A 260 -8.51 -6.33 21.61
C GLU A 260 -9.65 -7.02 22.38
#